data_0d179043887fec5e4d3fb05ddee4ece7
#
_entry.id   0d179043887fec5e4d3fb05ddee4ece7
#
_cell.length_a   1.000
_cell.length_b   1.000
_cell.length_c   1.000
_cell.angle_alpha   90.00
_cell.angle_beta   90.00
_cell.angle_gamma   90.00
#
_symmetry.space_group_name_H-M   'P 1'
#
loop_
_entity.id
_entity.type
_entity.pdbx_description
1 polymer ?
#
loop_
_entity_poly.entity_id
_entity_poly.type
_entity_poly.pdbx_seq_one_letter_code
_entity_poly.pdbx_strand_id
1 'polypeptide(L)'
;NISIPTLRFYDSVGLLHPCYTDPNTHYRYYDIRQNARLDMIQYMKELGMELREIQEVLASEDLRKIEAVLIKKREQTIAEIEQRKVQRDD
;
A
#
# COMPACT_ATOMS: atom_id res chain seq x y z
N ASN A 1 -3.06 -12.29 -1.05
CA ASN A 1 -3.55 -12.92 0.18
C ASN A 1 -3.50 -11.96 1.35
N ILE A 2 -4.62 -11.33 1.59
CA ILE A 2 -4.74 -10.39 2.68
C ILE A 2 -5.88 -10.86 3.60
N SER A 3 -5.71 -10.67 4.89
CA SER A 3 -6.69 -11.13 5.86
C SER A 3 -7.92 -10.22 5.88
N ILE A 4 -9.05 -10.78 6.30
CA ILE A 4 -10.29 -10.01 6.42
C ILE A 4 -10.13 -8.85 7.41
N PRO A 5 -9.51 -9.02 8.59
CA PRO A 5 -9.26 -7.90 9.49
C PRO A 5 -8.46 -6.75 8.86
N THR A 6 -7.49 -7.07 8.01
CA THR A 6 -6.68 -6.06 7.31
C THR A 6 -7.53 -5.28 6.31
N LEU A 7 -8.40 -5.97 5.56
CA LEU A 7 -9.32 -5.32 4.62
C LEU A 7 -10.28 -4.38 5.37
N ARG A 8 -10.79 -4.81 6.50
CA ARG A 8 -11.66 -3.97 7.34
C ARG A 8 -10.93 -2.74 7.86
N PHE A 9 -9.67 -2.91 8.23
CA PHE A 9 -8.85 -1.80 8.67
C PHE A 9 -8.65 -0.77 7.54
N TYR A 10 -8.33 -1.23 6.33
CA TYR A 10 -8.16 -0.34 5.19
C TYR A 10 -9.45 0.41 4.85
N ASP A 11 -10.60 -0.26 4.98
CA ASP A 11 -11.90 0.39 4.80
C ASP A 11 -12.12 1.48 5.87
N SER A 12 -11.80 1.19 7.11
CA SER A 12 -12.02 2.12 8.23
C SER A 12 -11.17 3.38 8.13
N VAL A 13 -9.96 3.27 7.56
CA VAL A 13 -9.06 4.42 7.42
C VAL A 13 -9.15 5.09 6.04
N GLY A 14 -10.04 4.61 5.18
CA GLY A 14 -10.28 5.23 3.89
C GLY A 14 -9.28 4.88 2.80
N LEU A 15 -8.47 3.85 2.99
CA LEU A 15 -7.48 3.44 1.98
C LEU A 15 -8.11 2.60 0.86
N LEU A 16 -9.05 1.73 1.21
CA LEU A 16 -9.65 0.81 0.26
C LEU A 16 -11.07 0.48 0.69
N HIS A 17 -12.03 0.81 -0.16
CA HIS A 17 -13.45 0.51 0.10
C HIS A 17 -13.94 -0.59 -0.82
N PRO A 18 -14.84 -1.46 -0.36
CA PRO A 18 -15.45 -2.45 -1.25
C PRO A 18 -16.31 -1.77 -2.30
N CYS A 19 -16.44 -2.38 -3.48
CA CYS A 19 -17.31 -1.84 -4.52
C CYS A 19 -18.78 -2.06 -4.17
N TYR A 20 -19.08 -3.08 -3.39
CA TYR A 20 -20.44 -3.39 -2.95
C TYR A 20 -20.38 -4.14 -1.62
N THR A 21 -21.31 -3.82 -0.72
CA THR A 21 -21.49 -4.55 0.52
C THR A 21 -22.94 -5.01 0.58
N ASP A 22 -23.14 -6.33 0.76
CA ASP A 22 -24.49 -6.90 0.86
C ASP A 22 -25.14 -6.42 2.17
N PRO A 23 -26.28 -5.76 2.13
CA PRO A 23 -26.93 -5.24 3.35
C PRO A 23 -27.44 -6.34 4.30
N ASN A 24 -27.68 -7.55 3.79
CA ASN A 24 -28.21 -8.64 4.60
C ASN A 24 -27.10 -9.46 5.25
N THR A 25 -26.07 -9.82 4.49
CA THR A 25 -24.98 -10.70 4.95
C THR A 25 -23.75 -9.94 5.39
N HIS A 26 -23.63 -8.65 5.04
CA HIS A 26 -22.45 -7.82 5.24
C HIS A 26 -21.22 -8.30 4.48
N TYR A 27 -21.39 -9.19 3.48
CA TYR A 27 -20.30 -9.58 2.60
C TYR A 27 -19.82 -8.38 1.78
N ARG A 28 -18.50 -8.24 1.68
CA ARG A 28 -17.84 -7.19 0.92
C ARG A 28 -17.31 -7.76 -0.38
N TYR A 29 -17.61 -7.06 -1.49
CA TYR A 29 -17.19 -7.47 -2.82
C TYR A 29 -16.20 -6.45 -3.37
N TYR A 30 -15.08 -6.95 -3.89
CA TYR A 30 -14.01 -6.13 -4.44
C TYR A 30 -13.81 -6.48 -5.90
N ASP A 31 -13.60 -5.46 -6.76
CA ASP A 31 -13.34 -5.69 -8.17
C ASP A 31 -11.83 -5.67 -8.46
N ILE A 32 -11.48 -5.86 -9.75
CA ILE A 32 -10.07 -5.96 -10.16
C ILE A 32 -9.31 -4.65 -9.92
N ARG A 33 -9.99 -3.51 -10.03
CA ARG A 33 -9.36 -2.21 -9.80
C ARG A 33 -8.99 -2.03 -8.33
N GLN A 34 -9.82 -2.54 -7.44
CA GLN A 34 -9.57 -2.50 -6.01
C GLN A 34 -8.43 -3.45 -5.64
N ASN A 35 -8.31 -4.58 -6.34
CA ASN A 35 -7.18 -5.49 -6.14
C ASN A 35 -5.87 -4.82 -6.55
N ALA A 36 -5.85 -4.07 -7.64
CA ALA A 36 -4.68 -3.34 -8.07
C ALA A 36 -4.28 -2.27 -7.04
N ARG A 37 -5.25 -1.55 -6.49
CA ARG A 37 -5.02 -0.57 -5.43
C ARG A 37 -4.46 -1.23 -4.18
N LEU A 38 -4.98 -2.40 -3.83
CA LEU A 38 -4.50 -3.18 -2.69
C LEU A 38 -3.04 -3.60 -2.86
N ASP A 39 -2.68 -4.08 -4.05
CA ASP A 39 -1.30 -4.45 -4.35
C ASP A 39 -0.38 -3.23 -4.21
N MET A 40 -0.82 -2.07 -4.65
CA MET A 40 -0.07 -0.84 -4.52
C MET A 40 0.14 -0.46 -3.05
N ILE A 41 -0.90 -0.58 -2.24
CA ILE A 41 -0.82 -0.32 -0.79
C ILE A 41 0.20 -1.25 -0.15
N GLN A 42 0.13 -2.53 -0.45
CA GLN A 42 1.06 -3.51 0.10
C GLN A 42 2.50 -3.23 -0.32
N TYR A 43 2.71 -2.87 -1.58
CA TYR A 43 4.03 -2.52 -2.07
C TYR A 43 4.60 -1.32 -1.31
N MET A 44 3.79 -0.28 -1.10
CA MET A 44 4.22 0.89 -0.35
C MET A 44 4.57 0.54 1.10
N LYS A 45 3.82 -0.37 1.72
CA LYS A 45 4.12 -0.83 3.07
C LYS A 45 5.45 -1.59 3.11
N GLU A 46 5.72 -2.41 2.11
CA GLU A 46 6.99 -3.12 2.01
C GLU A 46 8.17 -2.17 1.86
N LEU A 47 7.95 -1.02 1.23
CA LEU A 47 8.97 0.02 1.11
C LEU A 47 9.17 0.82 2.40
N GLY A 48 8.42 0.51 3.45
CA GLY A 48 8.56 1.18 4.74
C GLY A 48 7.79 2.48 4.87
N MET A 49 6.84 2.73 3.98
CA MET A 49 6.02 3.94 4.06
C MET A 49 5.02 3.86 5.21
N GLU A 50 4.83 4.98 5.90
CA GLU A 50 3.82 5.08 6.93
C GLU A 50 2.43 5.21 6.33
N LEU A 51 1.41 4.84 7.12
CA LEU A 51 0.03 4.91 6.67
C LEU A 51 -0.35 6.29 6.15
N ARG A 52 0.10 7.34 6.83
CA ARG A 52 -0.18 8.72 6.42
C ARG A 52 0.39 9.01 5.04
N GLU A 53 1.61 8.57 4.78
CA GLU A 53 2.24 8.77 3.47
C GLU A 53 1.46 8.04 2.37
N ILE A 54 1.04 6.82 2.64
CA ILE A 54 0.26 6.02 1.69
C ILE A 54 -1.06 6.72 1.38
N GLN A 55 -1.75 7.22 2.39
CA GLN A 55 -3.00 7.95 2.21
C GLN A 55 -2.81 9.20 1.35
N GLU A 56 -1.77 9.96 1.59
CA GLU A 56 -1.47 11.17 0.82
C GLU A 56 -1.17 10.85 -0.64
N VAL A 57 -0.37 9.83 -0.89
CA VAL A 57 -0.01 9.42 -2.24
C VAL A 57 -1.25 8.99 -3.03
N LEU A 58 -2.09 8.17 -2.42
CA LEU A 58 -3.30 7.68 -3.08
C LEU A 58 -4.34 8.77 -3.27
N ALA A 59 -4.41 9.73 -2.37
CA ALA A 59 -5.35 10.84 -2.46
C ALA A 59 -5.01 11.83 -3.57
N SER A 60 -3.74 11.90 -3.97
CA SER A 60 -3.30 12.85 -5.00
C SER A 60 -3.86 12.54 -6.39
N GLU A 61 -4.19 11.28 -6.66
CA GLU A 61 -4.69 10.79 -7.96
C GLU A 61 -3.76 11.11 -9.13
N ASP A 62 -2.57 11.61 -8.87
CA ASP A 62 -1.58 11.94 -9.90
C ASP A 62 -0.59 10.78 -10.02
N LEU A 63 -0.69 10.05 -11.13
CA LEU A 63 0.16 8.88 -11.38
C LEU A 63 1.64 9.23 -11.39
N ARG A 64 2.00 10.43 -11.82
CA ARG A 64 3.40 10.86 -11.84
C ARG A 64 3.96 11.03 -10.44
N LYS A 65 3.17 11.58 -9.53
CA LYS A 65 3.57 11.73 -8.14
C LYS A 65 3.69 10.39 -7.45
N ILE A 66 2.73 9.49 -7.71
CA ILE A 66 2.75 8.14 -7.16
C ILE A 66 4.02 7.42 -7.63
N GLU A 67 4.30 7.45 -8.92
CA GLU A 67 5.48 6.82 -9.50
C GLU A 67 6.76 7.38 -8.90
N ALA A 68 6.87 8.70 -8.80
CA ALA A 68 8.06 9.35 -8.25
C ALA A 68 8.31 8.95 -6.79
N VAL A 69 7.26 8.90 -5.98
CA VAL A 69 7.39 8.49 -4.58
C VAL A 69 7.83 7.04 -4.47
N LEU A 70 7.26 6.15 -5.28
CA LEU A 70 7.62 4.74 -5.26
C LEU A 70 9.07 4.51 -5.67
N ILE A 71 9.53 5.20 -6.72
CA ILE A 71 10.92 5.11 -7.17
C ILE A 71 11.87 5.57 -6.08
N LYS A 72 11.57 6.71 -5.46
CA LYS A 72 12.40 7.27 -4.40
C LYS A 72 12.51 6.32 -3.20
N LYS A 73 11.39 5.76 -2.77
CA LYS A 73 11.39 4.83 -1.63
C LYS A 73 12.14 3.55 -1.96
N ARG A 74 12.00 3.06 -3.19
CA ARG A 74 12.73 1.88 -3.64
C ARG A 74 14.24 2.11 -3.59
N GLU A 75 14.70 3.25 -4.07
CA GLU A 75 16.11 3.59 -4.04
C GLU A 75 16.65 3.69 -2.63
N GLN A 76 15.90 4.29 -1.72
CA GLN A 76 16.27 4.37 -0.30
C GLN A 76 16.40 2.99 0.31
N THR A 77 15.47 2.09 0.01
CA THR A 77 15.49 0.73 0.53
C THR A 77 16.71 -0.04 0.05
N ILE A 78 17.04 0.10 -1.24
CA ILE A 78 18.22 -0.54 -1.82
C ILE A 78 19.50 -0.01 -1.16
N ALA A 79 19.59 1.30 -0.96
CA ALA A 79 20.75 1.91 -0.31
C ALA A 79 20.92 1.40 1.12
N GLU A 80 19.85 1.25 1.87
CA GLU A 80 19.90 0.70 3.22
C GLU A 80 20.40 -0.74 3.24
N ILE A 81 19.95 -1.55 2.29
CA ILE A 81 20.38 -2.94 2.18
C ILE A 81 21.88 -3.00 1.88
N GLU A 82 22.35 -2.17 0.96
CA GLU A 82 23.78 -2.12 0.61
C GLU A 82 24.63 -1.69 1.79
N GLN A 83 24.19 -0.71 2.57
CA GLN A 83 24.90 -0.28 3.77
C GLN A 83 24.98 -1.39 4.81
N ARG A 84 23.91 -2.14 4.98
CA ARG A 84 23.89 -3.28 5.89
C ARG A 84 24.87 -4.36 5.47
N LYS A 85 24.97 -4.60 4.17
CA LYS A 85 25.94 -5.58 3.63
C LYS A 85 27.37 -5.16 3.92
N VAL A 86 27.68 -3.88 3.71
CA VAL A 86 29.03 -3.36 3.98
C VAL A 86 29.37 -3.51 5.47
N GLN A 87 28.45 -3.20 6.35
CA GLN A 87 28.66 -3.35 7.79
C GLN A 87 28.84 -4.80 8.20
N ARG A 88 28.23 -5.72 7.48
CA ARG A 88 28.33 -7.15 7.75
C ARG A 88 29.68 -7.72 7.42
N ASP A 89 30.31 -7.22 6.37
CA ASP A 89 31.56 -7.72 5.87
C ASP A 89 32.74 -7.28 6.75
N ASP A 90 32.51 -6.33 7.60
CA ASP A 90 33.52 -5.92 8.58
C ASP A 90 33.55 -6.90 9.77
#